data_0bc98297d87fabcb42a7d6fbcdfb992f
#
_entry.id   0bc98297d87fabcb42a7d6fbcdfb992f
#
_cell.length_a   1.000
_cell.length_b   1.000
_cell.length_c   1.000
_cell.angle_alpha   90.00
_cell.angle_beta   90.00
_cell.angle_gamma   90.00
#
_symmetry.space_group_name_H-M   'P 1'
#
loop_
_entity.id
_entity.type
_entity.pdbx_description
1 polymer ?
#
loop_
_entity_poly.entity_id
_entity_poly.type
_entity_poly.pdbx_seq_one_letter_code
_entity_poly.pdbx_strand_id
1 'polypeptide(L)'
;TNLYPQVVSLGLGPRFEEVKEMYRTVNEMLGDIVKVTPSSKMVGDLAIFMVQNDLTAENIIERGRSLSFPDSVVSYFKGMMGQPAWGFQPEGLQEVVLKGEKPITCRPGELLSPVDFEQVRAEMQKFMGDDIINMRAMLAYCLFPKVYEDYRKHRQEYGYIMRMGSHVFFNGMAIGETNKINIEDGKTLVIRYLGLGDQNDDGTR
;
A
#
# COMPACT_ATOMS: atom_id res chain seq x y z
N THR A 1 7.85 -5.59 11.84
CA THR A 1 7.34 -4.23 11.59
C THR A 1 8.19 -3.53 10.57
N ASN A 2 7.59 -2.69 9.73
CA ASN A 2 8.29 -1.96 8.66
C ASN A 2 9.07 -0.72 9.17
N LEU A 3 9.13 -0.50 10.48
CA LEU A 3 9.76 0.68 11.05
C LEU A 3 11.28 0.69 10.82
N TYR A 4 11.97 -0.43 11.04
CA TYR A 4 13.43 -0.49 10.88
C TYR A 4 13.89 -0.23 9.45
N PRO A 5 13.35 -0.91 8.41
CA PRO A 5 13.70 -0.58 7.03
C PRO A 5 13.43 0.88 6.65
N GLN A 6 12.35 1.46 7.15
CA GLN A 6 12.01 2.87 6.91
C GLN A 6 13.04 3.81 7.55
N VAL A 7 13.43 3.55 8.81
CA VAL A 7 14.45 4.34 9.53
C VAL A 7 15.80 4.27 8.81
N VAL A 8 16.19 3.06 8.34
CA VAL A 8 17.44 2.85 7.59
C VAL A 8 17.40 3.58 6.25
N SER A 9 16.30 3.53 5.52
CA SER A 9 16.16 4.21 4.23
C SER A 9 16.25 5.73 4.33
N LEU A 10 15.93 6.29 5.50
CA LEU A 10 16.05 7.72 5.80
C LEU A 10 17.42 8.11 6.41
N GLY A 11 18.39 7.18 6.44
CA GLY A 11 19.73 7.43 6.99
C GLY A 11 19.80 7.48 8.51
N LEU A 12 18.72 7.13 9.21
CA LEU A 12 18.62 7.17 10.67
C LEU A 12 18.95 5.82 11.35
N GLY A 13 19.52 4.86 10.61
CA GLY A 13 19.87 3.54 11.15
C GLY A 13 20.63 3.60 12.47
N PRO A 14 21.69 4.43 12.62
CA PRO A 14 22.41 4.60 13.89
C PRO A 14 21.56 5.17 15.04
N ARG A 15 20.48 5.90 14.73
CA ARG A 15 19.54 6.48 15.71
C ARG A 15 18.29 5.61 15.93
N PHE A 16 18.31 4.35 15.55
CA PHE A 16 17.12 3.50 15.64
C PHE A 16 16.60 3.30 17.06
N GLU A 17 17.48 3.20 18.04
CA GLU A 17 17.09 3.13 19.46
C GLU A 17 16.35 4.40 19.90
N GLU A 18 16.83 5.55 19.48
CA GLU A 18 16.18 6.84 19.73
C GLU A 18 14.79 6.92 19.09
N VAL A 19 14.64 6.39 17.86
CA VAL A 19 13.35 6.31 17.21
C VAL A 19 12.38 5.40 17.97
N LYS A 20 12.85 4.30 18.57
CA LYS A 20 12.00 3.41 19.39
C LYS A 20 11.52 4.11 20.66
N GLU A 21 12.41 4.82 21.36
CA GLU A 21 12.01 5.61 22.52
C GLU A 21 11.05 6.75 22.13
N MET A 22 11.33 7.43 21.03
CA MET A 22 10.43 8.46 20.51
C MET A 22 9.06 7.89 20.11
N TYR A 23 9.01 6.67 19.56
CA TYR A 23 7.73 5.99 19.23
C TYR A 23 6.87 5.80 20.50
N ARG A 24 7.48 5.43 21.61
CA ARG A 24 6.80 5.31 22.90
C ARG A 24 6.32 6.70 23.39
N THR A 25 7.19 7.70 23.36
CA THR A 25 6.87 9.07 23.73
C THR A 25 5.71 9.64 22.93
N VAL A 26 5.73 9.44 21.60
CA VAL A 26 4.64 9.87 20.72
C VAL A 26 3.34 9.18 21.08
N ASN A 27 3.36 7.87 21.35
CA ASN A 27 2.15 7.15 21.72
C ASN A 27 1.54 7.69 23.03
N GLU A 28 2.36 7.89 24.05
CA GLU A 28 1.96 8.48 25.33
C GLU A 28 1.43 9.91 25.14
N MET A 29 2.14 10.73 24.37
CA MET A 29 1.75 12.11 24.03
C MET A 29 0.39 12.19 23.33
N LEU A 30 0.09 11.22 22.46
CA LEU A 30 -1.20 11.13 21.73
C LEU A 30 -2.33 10.53 22.59
N GLY A 31 -2.08 10.16 23.84
CA GLY A 31 -3.08 9.62 24.78
C GLY A 31 -3.27 8.12 24.64
N ASP A 32 -2.20 7.36 24.36
CA ASP A 32 -2.20 5.89 24.23
C ASP A 32 -3.23 5.38 23.23
N ILE A 33 -3.24 5.95 22.04
CA ILE A 33 -4.17 5.57 20.99
C ILE A 33 -3.99 4.09 20.59
N VAL A 34 -5.08 3.47 20.11
CA VAL A 34 -5.06 2.10 19.60
C VAL A 34 -4.14 2.00 18.38
N LYS A 35 -3.12 1.15 18.47
CA LYS A 35 -2.09 0.95 17.44
C LYS A 35 -2.44 -0.20 16.53
N VAL A 36 -3.32 0.05 15.58
CA VAL A 36 -3.62 -0.85 14.45
C VAL A 36 -3.38 -0.07 13.15
N THR A 37 -3.32 -0.75 12.01
CA THR A 37 -3.24 -0.06 10.72
C THR A 37 -4.52 0.76 10.49
N PRO A 38 -4.43 2.07 10.18
CA PRO A 38 -3.24 2.87 9.81
C PRO A 38 -2.57 3.63 10.97
N SER A 39 -3.13 3.67 12.18
CA SER A 39 -2.65 4.50 13.28
C SER A 39 -1.22 4.14 13.74
N SER A 40 -0.86 2.85 13.72
CA SER A 40 0.51 2.42 14.04
C SER A 40 1.56 2.99 13.08
N LYS A 41 1.22 3.15 11.79
CA LYS A 41 2.08 3.81 10.82
C LYS A 41 2.22 5.29 11.15
N MET A 42 1.13 5.97 11.45
CA MET A 42 1.14 7.40 11.81
C MET A 42 2.02 7.67 13.03
N VAL A 43 1.93 6.86 14.09
CA VAL A 43 2.80 6.97 15.27
C VAL A 43 4.27 6.81 14.88
N GLY A 44 4.59 5.85 14.01
CA GLY A 44 5.96 5.65 13.50
C GLY A 44 6.46 6.83 12.68
N ASP A 45 5.65 7.33 11.77
CA ASP A 45 6.00 8.48 10.92
C ASP A 45 6.23 9.75 11.77
N LEU A 46 5.40 9.98 12.79
CA LEU A 46 5.58 11.10 13.71
C LEU A 46 6.85 10.94 14.57
N ALA A 47 7.12 9.73 15.07
CA ALA A 47 8.35 9.47 15.84
C ALA A 47 9.60 9.72 15.00
N ILE A 48 9.66 9.23 13.77
CA ILE A 48 10.76 9.49 12.84
C ILE A 48 10.90 11.00 12.57
N PHE A 49 9.79 11.67 12.29
CA PHE A 49 9.76 13.10 12.02
C PHE A 49 10.30 13.92 13.21
N MET A 50 9.91 13.56 14.44
CA MET A 50 10.40 14.22 15.65
C MET A 50 11.90 14.01 15.84
N VAL A 51 12.42 12.80 15.63
CA VAL A 51 13.87 12.52 15.71
C VAL A 51 14.64 13.26 14.62
N GLN A 52 14.11 13.35 13.39
CA GLN A 52 14.77 14.08 12.30
C GLN A 52 14.88 15.58 12.54
N ASN A 53 13.92 16.15 13.25
CA ASN A 53 13.84 17.59 13.48
C ASN A 53 14.24 17.98 14.91
N ASP A 54 14.80 17.05 15.69
CA ASP A 54 15.18 17.24 17.10
C ASP A 54 14.03 17.86 17.93
N LEU A 55 12.82 17.30 17.75
CA LEU A 55 11.62 17.70 18.47
C LEU A 55 11.42 16.83 19.71
N THR A 56 10.81 17.41 20.73
CA THR A 56 10.37 16.73 21.96
C THR A 56 8.87 16.95 22.17
N ALA A 57 8.26 16.21 23.09
CA ALA A 57 6.85 16.41 23.45
C ALA A 57 6.54 17.83 23.94
N GLU A 58 7.50 18.48 24.57
CA GLU A 58 7.37 19.83 25.12
C GLU A 58 7.48 20.93 24.05
N ASN A 59 8.31 20.72 23.02
CA ASN A 59 8.61 21.77 22.05
C ASN A 59 7.89 21.60 20.69
N ILE A 60 7.24 20.46 20.44
CA ILE A 60 6.60 20.16 19.16
C ILE A 60 5.53 21.18 18.75
N ILE A 61 4.79 21.75 19.70
CA ILE A 61 3.75 22.74 19.42
C ILE A 61 4.40 24.06 18.94
N GLU A 62 5.46 24.50 19.58
CA GLU A 62 6.12 25.74 19.22
C GLU A 62 6.93 25.58 17.92
N ARG A 63 7.86 24.65 17.90
CA ARG A 63 8.78 24.43 16.76
C ARG A 63 8.09 23.83 15.55
N GLY A 64 7.03 23.04 15.74
CA GLY A 64 6.26 22.40 14.67
C GLY A 64 5.54 23.39 13.76
N ARG A 65 5.24 24.62 14.21
CA ARG A 65 4.55 25.65 13.43
C ARG A 65 5.23 25.95 12.09
N SER A 66 6.55 25.89 12.03
CA SER A 66 7.35 26.14 10.82
C SER A 66 7.60 24.90 9.97
N LEU A 67 7.27 23.70 10.45
CA LEU A 67 7.58 22.44 9.81
C LEU A 67 6.38 21.86 9.05
N SER A 68 6.65 21.05 8.01
CA SER A 68 5.63 20.29 7.30
C SER A 68 5.59 18.87 7.85
N PHE A 69 4.46 18.51 8.45
CA PHE A 69 4.26 17.17 9.01
C PHE A 69 4.02 16.12 7.92
N PRO A 70 4.34 14.84 8.18
CA PRO A 70 4.03 13.74 7.27
C PRO A 70 2.52 13.63 6.99
N ASP A 71 2.15 13.21 5.78
CA ASP A 71 0.75 13.10 5.35
C ASP A 71 -0.11 12.21 6.26
N SER A 72 0.48 11.13 6.81
CA SER A 72 -0.22 10.25 7.75
C SER A 72 -0.59 10.96 9.05
N VAL A 73 0.28 11.87 9.52
CA VAL A 73 0.05 12.70 10.73
C VAL A 73 -1.02 13.74 10.45
N VAL A 74 -0.93 14.42 9.30
CA VAL A 74 -1.96 15.38 8.86
C VAL A 74 -3.32 14.67 8.73
N SER A 75 -3.37 13.49 8.10
CA SER A 75 -4.58 12.68 7.97
C SER A 75 -5.19 12.30 9.32
N TYR A 76 -4.36 11.93 10.31
CA TYR A 76 -4.84 11.62 11.66
C TYR A 76 -5.50 12.84 12.30
N PHE A 77 -4.80 13.96 12.37
CA PHE A 77 -5.33 15.18 12.99
C PHE A 77 -6.50 15.80 12.22
N LYS A 78 -6.61 15.52 10.91
CA LYS A 78 -7.77 15.87 10.10
C LYS A 78 -9.00 15.03 10.42
N GLY A 79 -8.85 13.90 11.15
CA GLY A 79 -9.95 13.00 11.51
C GLY A 79 -10.20 11.88 10.51
N MET A 80 -9.31 11.71 9.50
CA MET A 80 -9.46 10.67 8.45
C MET A 80 -9.24 9.24 8.98
N MET A 81 -8.70 9.10 10.19
CA MET A 81 -8.52 7.81 10.89
C MET A 81 -9.52 7.61 12.02
N GLY A 82 -10.56 8.45 12.10
CA GLY A 82 -11.55 8.48 13.18
C GLY A 82 -11.26 9.57 14.21
N GLN A 83 -12.12 9.63 15.22
CA GLN A 83 -12.04 10.63 16.31
C GLN A 83 -11.63 9.92 17.59
N PRO A 84 -10.51 10.32 18.26
CA PRO A 84 -10.20 9.80 19.58
C PRO A 84 -11.31 10.13 20.59
N ALA A 85 -11.61 9.20 21.51
CA ALA A 85 -12.71 9.36 22.46
C ALA A 85 -12.58 10.59 23.37
N TRP A 86 -11.34 11.01 23.65
CA TRP A 86 -10.99 12.16 24.49
C TRP A 86 -10.43 13.34 23.70
N GLY A 87 -10.67 13.38 22.39
CA GLY A 87 -10.14 14.40 21.50
C GLY A 87 -8.69 14.18 21.11
N PHE A 88 -8.19 15.02 20.19
CA PHE A 88 -6.81 14.97 19.72
C PHE A 88 -5.86 15.56 20.76
N GLN A 89 -4.84 14.78 21.12
CA GLN A 89 -3.82 15.15 22.09
C GLN A 89 -2.47 15.38 21.42
N PRO A 90 -1.57 16.21 21.98
CA PRO A 90 -1.84 17.19 23.05
C PRO A 90 -2.65 18.37 22.52
N GLU A 91 -3.29 19.10 23.45
CA GLU A 91 -4.04 20.30 23.09
C GLU A 91 -3.18 21.28 22.30
N GLY A 92 -3.73 21.83 21.20
CA GLY A 92 -3.04 22.74 20.30
C GLY A 92 -2.21 22.08 19.18
N LEU A 93 -1.82 20.80 19.29
CA LEU A 93 -1.03 20.14 18.24
C LEU A 93 -1.84 19.98 16.95
N GLN A 94 -3.12 19.71 17.04
CA GLN A 94 -4.01 19.62 15.87
C GLN A 94 -3.96 20.90 15.02
N GLU A 95 -4.03 22.07 15.64
CA GLU A 95 -3.96 23.36 14.95
C GLU A 95 -2.61 23.56 14.24
N VAL A 96 -1.52 23.20 14.93
CA VAL A 96 -0.14 23.28 14.41
C VAL A 96 0.04 22.38 13.20
N VAL A 97 -0.47 21.15 13.25
CA VAL A 97 -0.35 20.18 12.17
C VAL A 97 -1.21 20.57 10.97
N LEU A 98 -2.45 21.01 11.21
CA LEU A 98 -3.41 21.32 10.14
C LEU A 98 -3.19 22.68 9.50
N LYS A 99 -2.46 23.59 10.10
CA LYS A 99 -2.13 24.93 9.54
C LYS A 99 -3.34 25.69 8.99
N GLY A 100 -4.46 25.59 9.69
CA GLY A 100 -5.70 26.26 9.32
C GLY A 100 -6.64 25.41 8.43
N GLU A 101 -6.26 24.21 8.03
CA GLU A 101 -7.21 23.27 7.43
C GLU A 101 -8.25 22.84 8.48
N LYS A 102 -9.50 22.71 8.04
CA LYS A 102 -10.58 22.28 8.93
C LYS A 102 -10.58 20.76 9.08
N PRO A 103 -10.61 20.25 10.33
CA PRO A 103 -10.80 18.81 10.54
C PRO A 103 -12.23 18.39 10.16
N ILE A 104 -12.39 17.12 9.84
CA ILE A 104 -13.71 16.50 9.64
C ILE A 104 -14.25 15.99 10.97
N THR A 105 -15.57 16.04 11.12
CA THR A 105 -16.29 15.54 12.32
C THR A 105 -17.22 14.38 11.99
N CYS A 106 -17.37 14.06 10.71
CA CYS A 106 -18.12 12.92 10.20
C CYS A 106 -17.20 11.74 9.84
N ARG A 107 -17.77 10.63 9.45
CA ARG A 107 -17.00 9.50 8.91
C ARG A 107 -16.39 9.88 7.57
N PRO A 108 -15.10 9.57 7.30
CA PRO A 108 -14.47 9.91 6.01
C PRO A 108 -15.26 9.41 4.78
N GLY A 109 -15.89 8.24 4.88
CA GLY A 109 -16.71 7.68 3.80
C GLY A 109 -17.94 8.52 3.44
N GLU A 110 -18.46 9.34 4.36
CA GLU A 110 -19.59 10.24 4.09
C GLU A 110 -19.22 11.41 3.18
N LEU A 111 -17.93 11.70 3.05
CA LEU A 111 -17.40 12.75 2.17
C LEU A 111 -17.13 12.26 0.76
N LEU A 112 -17.19 10.95 0.51
CA LEU A 112 -16.95 10.38 -0.79
C LEU A 112 -18.18 10.52 -1.68
N SER A 113 -17.98 10.98 -2.91
CA SER A 113 -19.01 10.91 -3.95
C SER A 113 -19.29 9.46 -4.33
N PRO A 114 -20.56 9.13 -4.70
CA PRO A 114 -20.86 7.82 -5.27
C PRO A 114 -19.94 7.49 -6.44
N VAL A 115 -19.55 6.21 -6.54
CA VAL A 115 -18.69 5.74 -7.63
C VAL A 115 -19.49 5.70 -8.94
N ASP A 116 -18.97 6.33 -9.98
CA ASP A 116 -19.47 6.20 -11.35
C ASP A 116 -18.83 4.96 -12.01
N PHE A 117 -19.57 3.86 -12.05
CA PHE A 117 -19.09 2.59 -12.61
C PHE A 117 -18.90 2.63 -14.14
N GLU A 118 -19.55 3.53 -14.86
CA GLU A 118 -19.30 3.69 -16.30
C GLU A 118 -17.95 4.36 -16.54
N GLN A 119 -17.62 5.38 -15.75
CA GLN A 119 -16.28 5.98 -15.77
C GLN A 119 -15.21 4.96 -15.39
N VAL A 120 -15.41 4.20 -14.31
CA VAL A 120 -14.49 3.13 -13.88
C VAL A 120 -14.28 2.10 -15.00
N ARG A 121 -15.34 1.68 -15.66
CA ARG A 121 -15.27 0.74 -16.79
C ARG A 121 -14.42 1.32 -17.93
N ALA A 122 -14.64 2.58 -18.28
CA ALA A 122 -13.88 3.25 -19.33
C ALA A 122 -12.38 3.41 -18.98
N GLU A 123 -12.06 3.66 -17.72
CA GLU A 123 -10.68 3.69 -17.23
C GLU A 123 -10.01 2.32 -17.31
N MET A 124 -10.69 1.28 -16.84
CA MET A 124 -10.18 -0.10 -16.88
C MET A 124 -9.97 -0.60 -18.32
N GLN A 125 -10.81 -0.22 -19.26
CA GLN A 125 -10.69 -0.61 -20.66
C GLN A 125 -9.35 -0.20 -21.28
N LYS A 126 -8.74 0.88 -20.80
CA LYS A 126 -7.44 1.36 -21.31
C LYS A 126 -6.28 0.38 -21.08
N PHE A 127 -6.36 -0.46 -20.06
CA PHE A 127 -5.31 -1.42 -19.71
C PHE A 127 -5.77 -2.89 -19.72
N MET A 128 -7.07 -3.14 -19.78
CA MET A 128 -7.63 -4.51 -19.79
C MET A 128 -7.75 -5.10 -21.21
N GLY A 129 -7.74 -4.27 -22.25
CA GLY A 129 -7.96 -4.73 -23.62
C GLY A 129 -9.31 -5.42 -23.79
N ASP A 130 -9.28 -6.63 -24.36
CA ASP A 130 -10.48 -7.45 -24.64
C ASP A 130 -10.98 -8.27 -23.44
N ASP A 131 -10.35 -8.13 -22.27
CA ASP A 131 -10.77 -8.84 -21.07
C ASP A 131 -12.15 -8.38 -20.56
N ILE A 132 -12.92 -9.33 -20.03
CA ILE A 132 -14.24 -9.04 -19.50
C ILE A 132 -14.15 -8.22 -18.22
N ILE A 133 -14.69 -7.01 -18.26
CA ILE A 133 -14.81 -6.12 -17.09
C ILE A 133 -16.16 -6.39 -16.42
N ASN A 134 -16.17 -7.28 -15.44
CA ASN A 134 -17.34 -7.55 -14.62
C ASN A 134 -17.36 -6.71 -13.34
N MET A 135 -18.46 -6.74 -12.60
CA MET A 135 -18.63 -5.96 -11.35
C MET A 135 -17.52 -6.26 -10.32
N ARG A 136 -17.11 -7.52 -10.19
CA ARG A 136 -16.03 -7.91 -9.26
C ARG A 136 -14.69 -7.27 -9.62
N ALA A 137 -14.39 -7.20 -10.91
CA ALA A 137 -13.19 -6.53 -11.41
C ALA A 137 -13.23 -5.02 -11.11
N MET A 138 -14.37 -4.37 -11.38
CA MET A 138 -14.55 -2.94 -11.09
C MET A 138 -14.43 -2.63 -9.60
N LEU A 139 -15.05 -3.43 -8.73
CA LEU A 139 -14.93 -3.26 -7.28
C LEU A 139 -13.49 -3.45 -6.79
N ALA A 140 -12.78 -4.46 -7.32
CA ALA A 140 -11.37 -4.68 -6.96
C ALA A 140 -10.49 -3.51 -7.39
N TYR A 141 -10.72 -2.96 -8.58
CA TYR A 141 -10.02 -1.78 -9.07
C TYR A 141 -10.34 -0.53 -8.22
N CYS A 142 -11.60 -0.27 -7.90
CA CYS A 142 -11.99 0.86 -7.05
C CYS A 142 -11.33 0.82 -5.67
N LEU A 143 -11.20 -0.38 -5.09
CA LEU A 143 -10.60 -0.56 -3.76
C LEU A 143 -9.07 -0.45 -3.78
N PHE A 144 -8.42 -0.96 -4.83
CA PHE A 144 -6.97 -1.09 -4.91
C PHE A 144 -6.47 -0.87 -6.35
N PRO A 145 -6.59 0.35 -6.93
CA PRO A 145 -6.35 0.58 -8.35
C PRO A 145 -4.96 0.12 -8.81
N LYS A 146 -3.91 0.59 -8.14
CA LYS A 146 -2.53 0.25 -8.50
C LYS A 146 -2.22 -1.25 -8.37
N VAL A 147 -2.67 -1.86 -7.28
CA VAL A 147 -2.47 -3.30 -7.05
C VAL A 147 -3.23 -4.13 -8.10
N TYR A 148 -4.43 -3.68 -8.49
CA TYR A 148 -5.20 -4.35 -9.53
C TYR A 148 -4.54 -4.25 -10.90
N GLU A 149 -4.01 -3.08 -11.27
CA GLU A 149 -3.24 -2.91 -12.51
C GLU A 149 -2.00 -3.82 -12.55
N ASP A 150 -1.23 -3.87 -11.47
CA ASP A 150 -0.04 -4.71 -11.38
C ASP A 150 -0.41 -6.21 -11.42
N TYR A 151 -1.51 -6.60 -10.76
CA TYR A 151 -2.08 -7.96 -10.87
C TYR A 151 -2.46 -8.30 -12.31
N ARG A 152 -3.09 -7.37 -13.04
CA ARG A 152 -3.48 -7.60 -14.44
C ARG A 152 -2.27 -7.75 -15.36
N LYS A 153 -1.23 -6.93 -15.19
CA LYS A 153 0.02 -7.07 -15.93
C LYS A 153 0.65 -8.44 -15.70
N HIS A 154 0.80 -8.81 -14.43
CA HIS A 154 1.34 -10.11 -14.05
C HIS A 154 0.50 -11.26 -14.64
N ARG A 155 -0.83 -11.13 -14.60
CA ARG A 155 -1.72 -12.14 -15.15
C ARG A 155 -1.66 -12.26 -16.68
N GLN A 156 -1.48 -11.16 -17.40
CA GLN A 156 -1.25 -11.18 -18.85
C GLN A 156 0.05 -11.89 -19.21
N GLU A 157 1.10 -11.63 -18.44
CA GLU A 157 2.42 -12.21 -18.67
C GLU A 157 2.51 -13.69 -18.26
N TYR A 158 1.99 -14.04 -17.08
CA TYR A 158 2.16 -15.35 -16.46
C TYR A 158 0.86 -16.15 -16.27
N GLY A 159 -0.28 -15.63 -16.70
CA GLY A 159 -1.58 -16.20 -16.36
C GLY A 159 -1.76 -17.64 -16.80
N TYR A 160 -1.16 -18.04 -17.90
CA TYR A 160 -1.23 -19.40 -18.44
C TYR A 160 -0.45 -20.40 -17.57
N ILE A 161 0.69 -20.00 -17.03
CA ILE A 161 1.52 -20.89 -16.20
C ILE A 161 1.01 -21.00 -14.76
N MET A 162 0.22 -20.05 -14.27
CA MET A 162 -0.37 -20.10 -12.92
C MET A 162 -1.31 -21.29 -12.70
N ARG A 163 -1.78 -21.91 -13.76
CA ARG A 163 -2.66 -23.10 -13.73
C ARG A 163 -1.97 -24.40 -14.11
N MET A 164 -0.64 -24.35 -14.29
CA MET A 164 0.15 -25.55 -14.48
C MET A 164 0.09 -26.42 -13.23
N GLY A 165 0.07 -27.76 -13.40
CA GLY A 165 0.20 -28.66 -12.27
C GLY A 165 1.52 -28.42 -11.53
N SER A 166 1.51 -28.51 -10.20
CA SER A 166 2.70 -28.26 -9.35
C SER A 166 3.90 -29.08 -9.80
N HIS A 167 3.69 -30.31 -10.29
CA HIS A 167 4.77 -31.14 -10.82
C HIS A 167 5.50 -30.46 -11.99
N VAL A 168 4.75 -29.93 -12.97
CA VAL A 168 5.31 -29.25 -14.14
C VAL A 168 5.98 -27.95 -13.75
N PHE A 169 5.40 -27.20 -12.83
CA PHE A 169 5.93 -25.93 -12.35
C PHE A 169 7.29 -26.10 -11.67
N PHE A 170 7.43 -27.11 -10.79
CA PHE A 170 8.66 -27.31 -10.00
C PHE A 170 9.70 -28.20 -10.67
N ASN A 171 9.28 -29.20 -11.46
CA ASN A 171 10.18 -30.20 -12.04
C ASN A 171 10.39 -30.03 -13.55
N GLY A 172 9.64 -29.13 -14.18
CA GLY A 172 9.65 -28.98 -15.63
C GLY A 172 8.86 -30.08 -16.35
N MET A 173 9.07 -30.16 -17.66
CA MET A 173 8.45 -31.16 -18.54
C MET A 173 9.53 -32.00 -19.22
N ALA A 174 9.29 -33.29 -19.38
CA ALA A 174 10.13 -34.14 -20.20
C ALA A 174 9.91 -33.85 -21.70
N ILE A 175 10.96 -34.09 -22.53
CA ILE A 175 10.85 -33.92 -24.00
C ILE A 175 9.73 -34.81 -24.52
N GLY A 176 8.81 -34.22 -25.27
CA GLY A 176 7.62 -34.87 -25.82
C GLY A 176 6.41 -34.91 -24.89
N GLU A 177 6.59 -34.53 -23.60
CA GLU A 177 5.49 -34.43 -22.64
C GLU A 177 4.49 -33.35 -23.05
N THR A 178 3.21 -33.62 -22.76
CA THR A 178 2.12 -32.69 -23.07
C THR A 178 1.36 -32.37 -21.79
N ASN A 179 1.20 -31.08 -21.50
CA ASN A 179 0.40 -30.57 -20.38
C ASN A 179 -0.82 -29.82 -20.91
N LYS A 180 -1.99 -30.05 -20.30
CA LYS A 180 -3.23 -29.35 -20.64
C LYS A 180 -3.58 -28.40 -19.49
N ILE A 181 -3.71 -27.12 -19.81
CA ILE A 181 -4.05 -26.08 -18.85
C ILE A 181 -5.41 -25.49 -19.21
N ASN A 182 -6.37 -25.59 -18.30
CA ASN A 182 -7.66 -24.94 -18.48
C ASN A 182 -7.49 -23.44 -18.20
N ILE A 183 -7.69 -22.63 -19.21
CA ILE A 183 -7.72 -21.17 -19.11
C ILE A 183 -9.14 -20.66 -18.93
N GLU A 184 -9.29 -19.38 -18.61
CA GLU A 184 -10.62 -18.76 -18.46
C GLU A 184 -11.46 -18.92 -19.74
N ASP A 185 -12.77 -18.86 -19.60
CA ASP A 185 -13.76 -19.00 -20.67
C ASP A 185 -13.85 -20.39 -21.30
N GLY A 186 -13.50 -21.43 -20.57
CA GLY A 186 -13.63 -22.81 -21.03
C GLY A 186 -12.63 -23.23 -22.10
N LYS A 187 -11.66 -22.38 -22.41
CA LYS A 187 -10.58 -22.69 -23.34
C LYS A 187 -9.52 -23.55 -22.65
N THR A 188 -8.89 -24.42 -23.43
CA THR A 188 -7.77 -25.25 -22.98
C THR A 188 -6.53 -24.90 -23.77
N LEU A 189 -5.44 -24.50 -23.05
CA LEU A 189 -4.11 -24.39 -23.62
C LEU A 189 -3.43 -25.77 -23.55
N VAL A 190 -2.88 -26.23 -24.67
CA VAL A 190 -2.10 -27.45 -24.74
C VAL A 190 -0.64 -27.08 -25.00
N ILE A 191 0.22 -27.40 -24.05
CA ILE A 191 1.67 -27.15 -24.14
C ILE A 191 2.34 -28.50 -24.36
N ARG A 192 3.16 -28.63 -25.40
CA ARG A 192 4.05 -29.77 -25.62
C ARG A 192 5.48 -29.29 -25.58
N TYR A 193 6.27 -29.88 -24.71
CA TYR A 193 7.69 -29.55 -24.61
C TYR A 193 8.48 -30.32 -25.69
N LEU A 194 9.11 -29.60 -26.59
CA LEU A 194 9.88 -30.17 -27.68
C LEU A 194 11.39 -30.20 -27.43
N GLY A 195 11.84 -29.58 -26.38
CA GLY A 195 13.24 -29.41 -26.02
C GLY A 195 13.63 -27.93 -25.92
N LEU A 196 14.87 -27.69 -25.50
CA LEU A 196 15.44 -26.35 -25.52
C LEU A 196 15.90 -26.04 -26.95
N GLY A 197 15.52 -24.87 -27.44
CA GLY A 197 16.07 -24.32 -28.70
C GLY A 197 17.56 -23.93 -28.55
N ASP A 198 18.14 -23.48 -29.65
CA ASP A 198 19.48 -22.89 -29.62
C ASP A 198 19.48 -21.62 -28.75
N GLN A 199 20.62 -21.37 -28.10
CA GLN A 199 20.78 -20.17 -27.30
C GLN A 199 20.95 -18.96 -28.23
N ASN A 200 20.19 -17.90 -27.99
CA ASN A 200 20.36 -16.64 -28.72
C ASN A 200 21.68 -15.95 -28.35
N ASP A 201 22.11 -14.99 -29.18
CA ASP A 201 23.35 -14.22 -28.93
C ASP A 201 23.34 -13.45 -27.61
N ASP A 202 22.19 -13.13 -27.08
CA ASP A 202 21.98 -12.47 -25.78
C ASP A 202 21.94 -13.44 -24.58
N GLY A 203 22.15 -14.75 -24.82
CA GLY A 203 22.11 -15.78 -23.76
C GLY A 203 20.72 -16.31 -23.40
N THR A 204 19.65 -15.84 -24.04
CA THR A 204 18.30 -16.37 -23.89
C THR A 204 18.08 -17.63 -24.74
N ARG A 205 17.01 -18.42 -24.45
CA ARG A 205 16.62 -19.61 -25.18
C ARG A 205 15.14 -19.64 -25.49
#